data_74e628eb4ea2329a53a87b6386e30f73
#
_entry.id   74e628eb4ea2329a53a87b6386e30f73
#
_cell.length_a   1.000
_cell.length_b   1.000
_cell.length_c   1.000
_cell.angle_alpha   90.00
_cell.angle_beta   90.00
_cell.angle_gamma   90.00
#
_symmetry.space_group_name_H-M   'P 1'
#
loop_
_entity.id
_entity.type
_entity.pdbx_description
1 polymer ?
#
loop_
_entity_poly.entity_id
_entity_poly.type
_entity_poly.pdbx_seq_one_letter_code
_entity_poly.pdbx_strand_id
1 'polypeptide(L)'
;MRSFVLASILYCLASAALAAEGEPRIERLGATAANGQVSVHFSLTNAFRDETLQSLQSGVPTSLTYVVEIFRDRPRWFDEGIARAHIEVIATFNSVTREYLLNYRRDRRLVRSEVFSDLVALQHRMTTIDEPSLFDIGHRRPYKLKVRAKADLSRGWLLYFIPWDMSTRWRETRVAGTEQAQ
;
A
#
# COMPACT_ATOMS: atom_id res chain seq x y z
N MET A 1 -47.32 15.14 23.14
CA MET A 1 -45.88 15.41 23.34
C MET A 1 -44.97 14.16 23.27
N ARG A 2 -45.48 12.93 23.47
CA ARG A 2 -44.66 11.69 23.40
C ARG A 2 -44.30 11.22 22.01
N SER A 3 -45.06 11.57 20.96
CA SER A 3 -44.83 11.12 19.58
C SER A 3 -43.75 11.90 18.84
N PHE A 4 -43.44 13.13 19.24
CA PHE A 4 -42.39 13.95 18.59
C PHE A 4 -40.97 13.56 19.04
N VAL A 5 -40.82 13.02 20.24
CA VAL A 5 -39.51 12.59 20.77
C VAL A 5 -39.01 11.32 20.06
N LEU A 6 -39.93 10.39 19.74
CA LEU A 6 -39.58 9.15 19.03
C LEU A 6 -39.14 9.40 17.57
N ALA A 7 -39.74 10.39 16.90
CA ALA A 7 -39.35 10.74 15.52
C ALA A 7 -37.96 11.39 15.47
N SER A 8 -37.57 12.19 16.45
CA SER A 8 -36.22 12.80 16.54
C SER A 8 -35.12 11.78 16.79
N ILE A 9 -35.38 10.76 17.59
CA ILE A 9 -34.41 9.69 17.87
C ILE A 9 -34.15 8.81 16.62
N LEU A 10 -35.20 8.54 15.85
CA LEU A 10 -35.09 7.75 14.63
C LEU A 10 -34.31 8.48 13.53
N TYR A 11 -34.39 9.81 13.47
CA TYR A 11 -33.66 10.64 12.51
C TYR A 11 -32.14 10.71 12.83
N CYS A 12 -31.77 10.72 14.11
CA CYS A 12 -30.36 10.67 14.55
C CYS A 12 -29.69 9.33 14.27
N LEU A 13 -30.44 8.23 14.27
CA LEU A 13 -29.89 6.90 13.97
C LEU A 13 -29.66 6.66 12.48
N ALA A 14 -30.41 7.34 11.60
CA ALA A 14 -30.24 7.24 10.16
C ALA A 14 -29.01 8.00 9.63
N SER A 15 -28.51 8.99 10.37
CA SER A 15 -27.35 9.81 9.98
C SER A 15 -26.00 9.13 10.24
N ALA A 16 -25.94 8.05 11.00
CA ALA A 16 -24.70 7.34 11.35
C ALA A 16 -24.27 6.31 10.29
N ALA A 17 -25.04 6.11 9.21
CA ALA A 17 -24.75 5.14 8.17
C ALA A 17 -24.02 5.75 6.97
N LEU A 18 -23.64 7.05 7.01
CA LEU A 18 -22.84 7.67 5.93
C LEU A 18 -21.35 7.45 6.18
N ALA A 19 -20.83 6.53 5.36
CA ALA A 19 -19.44 6.41 4.98
C ALA A 19 -18.42 6.23 6.12
N ALA A 20 -18.35 5.07 6.70
CA ALA A 20 -17.07 4.55 7.15
C ALA A 20 -16.26 4.17 5.88
N GLU A 21 -15.64 5.16 5.21
CA GLU A 21 -14.52 4.88 4.33
C GLU A 21 -13.51 4.09 5.17
N GLY A 22 -13.32 2.82 4.81
CA GLY A 22 -12.45 1.95 5.60
C GLY A 22 -11.04 2.52 5.68
N GLU A 23 -10.36 2.35 6.81
CA GLU A 23 -8.95 2.74 6.91
C GLU A 23 -8.10 2.03 5.86
N PRO A 24 -7.12 2.71 5.25
CA PRO A 24 -6.15 2.08 4.36
C PRO A 24 -5.45 0.92 5.05
N ARG A 25 -5.37 -0.22 4.37
CA ARG A 25 -4.72 -1.41 4.94
C ARG A 25 -4.08 -2.30 3.88
N ILE A 26 -2.97 -2.92 4.24
CA ILE A 26 -2.35 -3.95 3.41
C ILE A 26 -3.07 -5.28 3.60
N GLU A 27 -3.44 -5.89 2.50
CA GLU A 27 -4.09 -7.19 2.44
C GLU A 27 -3.29 -8.16 1.56
N ARG A 28 -3.57 -9.45 1.74
CA ARG A 28 -2.99 -10.53 0.93
C ARG A 28 -1.46 -10.50 0.85
N LEU A 29 -0.79 -10.06 1.93
CA LEU A 29 0.66 -10.09 1.97
C LEU A 29 1.14 -11.55 1.95
N GLY A 30 1.90 -11.89 0.91
CA GLY A 30 2.59 -13.15 0.75
C GLY A 30 4.06 -12.93 0.42
N ALA A 31 4.88 -13.89 0.83
CA ALA A 31 6.31 -13.90 0.55
C ALA A 31 6.77 -15.33 0.28
N THR A 32 7.44 -15.55 -0.84
CA THR A 32 7.97 -16.86 -1.24
C THR A 32 9.45 -16.73 -1.57
N ALA A 33 10.22 -17.74 -1.16
CA ALA A 33 11.64 -17.80 -1.47
C ALA A 33 11.94 -18.91 -2.46
N ALA A 34 12.65 -18.58 -3.52
CA ALA A 34 13.17 -19.50 -4.50
C ALA A 34 14.57 -19.06 -4.93
N ASN A 35 15.51 -19.98 -5.06
CA ASN A 35 16.86 -19.71 -5.54
C ASN A 35 17.61 -18.56 -4.82
N GLY A 36 17.40 -18.44 -3.50
CA GLY A 36 18.01 -17.37 -2.70
C GLY A 36 17.37 -15.99 -2.85
N GLN A 37 16.31 -15.86 -3.66
CA GLN A 37 15.55 -14.64 -3.86
C GLN A 37 14.19 -14.73 -3.16
N VAL A 38 13.71 -13.62 -2.62
CA VAL A 38 12.38 -13.52 -2.01
C VAL A 38 11.48 -12.65 -2.88
N SER A 39 10.41 -13.26 -3.36
CA SER A 39 9.30 -12.58 -4.03
C SER A 39 8.30 -12.12 -2.99
N VAL A 40 7.74 -10.94 -3.17
CA VAL A 40 6.74 -10.36 -2.26
C VAL A 40 5.58 -9.83 -3.06
N HIS A 41 4.36 -10.17 -2.65
CA HIS A 41 3.14 -9.65 -3.24
C HIS A 41 2.16 -9.19 -2.16
N PHE A 42 1.43 -8.13 -2.41
CA PHE A 42 0.35 -7.62 -1.55
C PHE A 42 -0.54 -6.63 -2.29
N SER A 43 -1.67 -6.32 -1.69
CA SER A 43 -2.56 -5.26 -2.16
C SER A 43 -2.85 -4.26 -1.03
N LEU A 44 -3.05 -3.00 -1.40
CA LEU A 44 -3.50 -1.94 -0.52
C LEU A 44 -4.99 -1.66 -0.81
N THR A 45 -5.82 -1.71 0.20
CA THR A 45 -7.26 -1.37 0.11
C THR A 45 -7.52 0.00 0.72
N ASN A 46 -8.59 0.68 0.27
CA ASN A 46 -9.01 2.00 0.73
C ASN A 46 -7.91 3.08 0.64
N ALA A 47 -7.10 3.00 -0.43
CA ALA A 47 -5.96 3.90 -0.64
C ALA A 47 -6.38 5.27 -1.16
N PHE A 48 -7.48 5.34 -1.89
CA PHE A 48 -7.92 6.55 -2.58
C PHE A 48 -9.22 7.07 -1.98
N ARG A 49 -9.21 8.34 -1.64
CA ARG A 49 -10.39 9.13 -1.29
C ARG A 49 -10.78 9.99 -2.47
N ASP A 50 -12.01 10.44 -2.51
CA ASP A 50 -12.53 11.29 -3.60
C ASP A 50 -11.67 12.54 -3.80
N GLU A 51 -11.22 13.19 -2.72
CA GLU A 51 -10.35 14.37 -2.82
C GLU A 51 -8.99 14.04 -3.47
N THR A 52 -8.44 12.86 -3.18
CA THR A 52 -7.17 12.41 -3.78
C THR A 52 -7.35 12.18 -5.28
N LEU A 53 -8.47 11.59 -5.68
CA LEU A 53 -8.78 11.36 -7.10
C LEU A 53 -9.03 12.65 -7.85
N GLN A 54 -9.75 13.60 -7.26
CA GLN A 54 -9.95 14.93 -7.84
C GLN A 54 -8.64 15.69 -8.01
N SER A 55 -7.75 15.63 -7.00
CA SER A 55 -6.42 16.22 -7.08
C SER A 55 -5.59 15.63 -8.21
N LEU A 56 -5.58 14.29 -8.34
CA LEU A 56 -4.90 13.61 -9.43
C LEU A 56 -5.45 14.05 -10.80
N GLN A 57 -6.77 14.11 -10.97
CA GLN A 57 -7.42 14.54 -12.21
C GLN A 57 -7.18 16.02 -12.53
N SER A 58 -6.85 16.82 -11.53
CA SER A 58 -6.40 18.21 -11.70
C SER A 58 -4.94 18.33 -12.11
N GLY A 59 -4.22 17.21 -12.28
CA GLY A 59 -2.80 17.17 -12.65
C GLY A 59 -1.83 17.22 -11.46
N VAL A 60 -2.33 17.17 -10.21
CA VAL A 60 -1.48 17.09 -9.03
C VAL A 60 -0.93 15.68 -8.90
N PRO A 61 0.42 15.49 -8.86
CA PRO A 61 1.01 14.17 -8.69
C PRO A 61 0.54 13.50 -7.39
N THR A 62 0.12 12.24 -7.49
CA THR A 62 -0.29 11.42 -6.35
C THR A 62 0.68 10.27 -6.18
N SER A 63 1.19 10.07 -4.97
CA SER A 63 2.13 8.98 -4.69
C SER A 63 1.69 8.09 -3.53
N LEU A 64 2.01 6.81 -3.65
CA LEU A 64 1.93 5.82 -2.58
C LEU A 64 3.35 5.30 -2.34
N THR A 65 3.78 5.28 -1.10
CA THR A 65 5.08 4.73 -0.71
C THR A 65 4.89 3.49 0.13
N TYR A 66 5.52 2.40 -0.25
CA TYR A 66 5.52 1.15 0.48
C TYR A 66 6.87 0.90 1.10
N VAL A 67 6.88 0.52 2.35
CA VAL A 67 8.08 0.06 3.06
C VAL A 67 7.92 -1.43 3.30
N VAL A 68 8.84 -2.21 2.75
CA VAL A 68 8.88 -3.66 2.92
C VAL A 68 10.17 -4.04 3.62
N GLU A 69 10.07 -4.83 4.66
CA GLU A 69 11.22 -5.29 5.44
C GLU A 69 11.23 -6.80 5.55
N ILE A 70 12.42 -7.37 5.43
CA ILE A 70 12.68 -8.77 5.74
C ILE A 70 13.55 -8.87 6.97
N PHE A 71 13.17 -9.74 7.90
CA PHE A 71 13.84 -9.91 9.17
C PHE A 71 13.82 -11.36 9.65
N ARG A 72 14.72 -11.68 10.58
CA ARG A 72 14.72 -12.97 11.26
C ARG A 72 14.01 -12.85 12.59
N ASP A 73 12.96 -13.65 12.77
CA ASP A 73 12.26 -13.81 14.04
C ASP A 73 13.16 -14.50 15.08
N ARG A 74 13.43 -13.85 16.19
CA ARG A 74 14.24 -14.37 17.31
C ARG A 74 13.39 -14.45 18.58
N PRO A 75 12.87 -15.64 18.94
CA PRO A 75 12.10 -15.79 20.19
C PRO A 75 12.97 -15.49 21.40
N ARG A 76 12.90 -14.39 22.06
CA ARG A 76 13.62 -13.93 23.24
C ARG A 76 14.62 -12.78 23.03
N TRP A 77 14.80 -12.28 21.78
CA TRP A 77 15.65 -11.15 21.43
C TRP A 77 14.94 -10.25 20.43
N PHE A 78 15.48 -9.05 20.22
CA PHE A 78 14.95 -8.19 19.15
C PHE A 78 15.12 -8.86 17.79
N ASP A 79 14.13 -8.67 16.91
CA ASP A 79 14.18 -9.15 15.53
C ASP A 79 15.42 -8.61 14.82
N GLU A 80 16.10 -9.48 14.09
CA GLU A 80 17.25 -9.09 13.29
C GLU A 80 16.79 -8.63 11.90
N GLY A 81 16.82 -7.32 11.65
CA GLY A 81 16.58 -6.77 10.32
C GLY A 81 17.66 -7.25 9.34
N ILE A 82 17.22 -7.78 8.20
CA ILE A 82 18.12 -8.27 7.14
C ILE A 82 18.22 -7.26 6.02
N ALA A 83 17.06 -6.81 5.49
CA ALA A 83 16.99 -5.83 4.42
C ALA A 83 15.67 -5.05 4.48
N ARG A 84 15.68 -3.89 3.83
CA ARG A 84 14.51 -3.01 3.67
C ARG A 84 14.48 -2.51 2.24
N ALA A 85 13.31 -2.47 1.65
CA ALA A 85 13.05 -1.88 0.34
C ALA A 85 11.99 -0.77 0.46
N HIS A 86 12.19 0.30 -0.30
CA HIS A 86 11.23 1.38 -0.47
C HIS A 86 10.71 1.34 -1.90
N ILE A 87 9.40 1.17 -2.05
CA ILE A 87 8.71 1.18 -3.33
C ILE A 87 7.84 2.43 -3.36
N GLU A 88 8.04 3.28 -4.35
CA GLU A 88 7.27 4.49 -4.57
C GLU A 88 6.57 4.41 -5.92
N VAL A 89 5.27 4.64 -5.90
CA VAL A 89 4.41 4.61 -7.09
C VAL A 89 3.80 5.99 -7.24
N ILE A 90 4.15 6.70 -8.31
CA ILE A 90 3.75 8.10 -8.55
C ILE A 90 2.91 8.17 -9.80
N ALA A 91 1.67 8.65 -9.68
CA ALA A 91 0.78 8.91 -10.80
C ALA A 91 0.68 10.41 -11.08
N THR A 92 0.65 10.78 -12.35
CA THR A 92 0.41 12.14 -12.82
C THR A 92 -0.56 12.10 -13.99
N PHE A 93 -1.58 12.96 -13.97
CA PHE A 93 -2.53 13.09 -15.09
C PHE A 93 -2.07 14.17 -16.06
N ASN A 94 -2.04 13.83 -17.34
CA ASN A 94 -1.83 14.78 -18.43
C ASN A 94 -3.19 15.20 -19.01
N SER A 95 -3.61 16.43 -18.76
CA SER A 95 -4.89 16.96 -19.20
C SER A 95 -4.99 17.13 -20.74
N VAL A 96 -3.87 17.22 -21.44
CA VAL A 96 -3.82 17.37 -22.91
C VAL A 96 -4.07 16.03 -23.59
N THR A 97 -3.35 14.97 -23.21
CA THR A 97 -3.53 13.62 -23.77
C THR A 97 -4.65 12.84 -23.09
N ARG A 98 -5.12 13.30 -21.92
CA ARG A 98 -6.08 12.62 -21.04
C ARG A 98 -5.59 11.24 -20.57
N GLU A 99 -4.31 11.12 -20.34
CA GLU A 99 -3.65 9.90 -19.90
C GLU A 99 -2.99 10.10 -18.54
N TYR A 100 -2.82 8.99 -17.84
CA TYR A 100 -2.11 8.94 -16.57
C TYR A 100 -0.74 8.31 -16.80
N LEU A 101 0.32 9.01 -16.40
CA LEU A 101 1.67 8.47 -16.34
C LEU A 101 1.93 7.92 -14.95
N LEU A 102 2.26 6.64 -14.85
CA LEU A 102 2.64 5.97 -13.62
C LEU A 102 4.15 5.70 -13.62
N ASN A 103 4.84 6.24 -12.65
CA ASN A 103 6.26 5.97 -12.41
C ASN A 103 6.42 5.06 -11.20
N TYR A 104 7.11 3.94 -11.38
CA TYR A 104 7.42 2.99 -10.34
C TYR A 104 8.89 3.09 -9.99
N ARG A 105 9.19 3.40 -8.74
CA ARG A 105 10.54 3.53 -8.22
C ARG A 105 10.80 2.50 -7.13
N ARG A 106 12.01 1.96 -7.09
CA ARG A 106 12.50 1.13 -6.01
C ARG A 106 13.81 1.73 -5.50
N ASP A 107 13.89 1.98 -4.19
CA ASP A 107 15.05 2.59 -3.54
C ASP A 107 15.53 3.87 -4.26
N ARG A 108 14.58 4.75 -4.61
CA ARG A 108 14.76 6.03 -5.35
C ARG A 108 15.18 5.88 -6.82
N ARG A 109 15.30 4.66 -7.35
CA ARG A 109 15.62 4.43 -8.76
C ARG A 109 14.35 4.13 -9.55
N LEU A 110 14.17 4.79 -10.67
CA LEU A 110 13.08 4.50 -11.58
C LEU A 110 13.30 3.10 -12.17
N VAL A 111 12.31 2.23 -11.99
CA VAL A 111 12.34 0.84 -12.49
C VAL A 111 11.52 0.72 -13.76
N ARG A 112 10.33 1.36 -13.80
CA ARG A 112 9.44 1.34 -14.96
C ARG A 112 8.51 2.55 -14.97
N SER A 113 8.03 2.89 -16.17
CA SER A 113 6.97 3.87 -16.40
C SER A 113 5.90 3.23 -17.26
N GLU A 114 4.64 3.45 -16.92
CA GLU A 114 3.48 2.87 -17.61
C GLU A 114 2.47 3.99 -17.87
N VAL A 115 1.73 3.90 -18.98
CA VAL A 115 0.68 4.87 -19.32
C VAL A 115 -0.67 4.19 -19.26
N PHE A 116 -1.66 4.85 -18.66
CA PHE A 116 -3.02 4.37 -18.51
C PHE A 116 -4.01 5.41 -19.06
N SER A 117 -5.01 4.96 -19.79
CA SER A 117 -6.16 5.77 -20.18
C SER A 117 -7.34 5.66 -19.22
N ASP A 118 -7.33 4.61 -18.38
CA ASP A 118 -8.39 4.30 -17.43
C ASP A 118 -7.93 4.48 -15.97
N LEU A 119 -8.75 5.20 -15.19
CA LEU A 119 -8.45 5.48 -13.78
C LEU A 119 -8.52 4.23 -12.91
N VAL A 120 -9.44 3.29 -13.19
CA VAL A 120 -9.59 2.06 -12.39
C VAL A 120 -8.37 1.16 -12.58
N ALA A 121 -7.91 1.02 -13.82
CA ALA A 121 -6.68 0.27 -14.13
C ALA A 121 -5.45 0.91 -13.45
N LEU A 122 -5.34 2.23 -13.48
CA LEU A 122 -4.29 2.96 -12.76
C LEU A 122 -4.35 2.68 -11.25
N GLN A 123 -5.51 2.85 -10.62
CA GLN A 123 -5.70 2.61 -9.19
C GLN A 123 -5.29 1.18 -8.81
N HIS A 124 -5.75 0.20 -9.57
CA HIS A 124 -5.37 -1.19 -9.37
C HIS A 124 -3.86 -1.39 -9.46
N ARG A 125 -3.22 -0.77 -10.46
CA ARG A 125 -1.77 -0.87 -10.66
C ARG A 125 -0.98 -0.19 -9.56
N MET A 126 -1.47 0.94 -9.03
CA MET A 126 -0.85 1.64 -7.90
C MET A 126 -0.95 0.86 -6.60
N THR A 127 -2.04 0.14 -6.39
CA THR A 127 -2.34 -0.55 -5.12
C THR A 127 -1.92 -2.02 -5.08
N THR A 128 -1.53 -2.60 -6.22
CA THR A 128 -1.09 -4.00 -6.30
C THR A 128 0.42 -4.03 -6.51
N ILE A 129 1.14 -4.56 -5.53
CA ILE A 129 2.59 -4.75 -5.58
C ILE A 129 2.88 -6.22 -5.80
N ASP A 130 3.68 -6.50 -6.81
CA ASP A 130 4.18 -7.83 -7.15
C ASP A 130 5.65 -7.71 -7.56
N GLU A 131 6.54 -8.10 -6.66
CA GLU A 131 7.99 -8.01 -6.83
C GLU A 131 8.61 -9.40 -6.78
N PRO A 132 9.00 -9.96 -7.93
CA PRO A 132 9.48 -11.34 -8.02
C PRO A 132 10.88 -11.56 -7.41
N SER A 133 11.64 -10.52 -7.16
CA SER A 133 13.00 -10.59 -6.59
C SER A 133 13.27 -9.35 -5.76
N LEU A 134 12.50 -9.16 -4.68
CA LEU A 134 12.63 -7.97 -3.84
C LEU A 134 13.87 -8.03 -2.96
N PHE A 135 14.19 -9.21 -2.41
CA PHE A 135 15.32 -9.41 -1.51
C PHE A 135 16.18 -10.59 -1.93
N ASP A 136 17.49 -10.41 -1.83
CA ASP A 136 18.46 -11.50 -1.88
C ASP A 136 18.75 -11.98 -0.45
N ILE A 137 18.47 -13.24 -0.18
CA ILE A 137 18.72 -13.88 1.11
C ILE A 137 19.91 -14.84 1.08
N GLY A 138 20.48 -15.09 -0.12
CA GLY A 138 21.58 -16.02 -0.32
C GLY A 138 21.24 -17.41 0.23
N HIS A 139 22.11 -17.94 1.08
CA HIS A 139 21.95 -19.28 1.70
C HIS A 139 21.15 -19.28 3.02
N ARG A 140 20.43 -18.17 3.36
CA ARG A 140 19.62 -18.13 4.57
C ARG A 140 18.40 -19.05 4.43
N ARG A 141 18.04 -19.68 5.56
CA ARG A 141 16.89 -20.59 5.59
C ARG A 141 15.57 -19.81 5.58
N PRO A 142 14.74 -19.92 4.53
CA PRO A 142 13.52 -19.12 4.36
C PRO A 142 12.54 -19.21 5.53
N TYR A 143 12.35 -20.41 6.10
CA TYR A 143 11.37 -20.66 7.17
C TYR A 143 11.67 -19.92 8.49
N LYS A 144 12.86 -19.33 8.64
CA LYS A 144 13.23 -18.48 9.79
C LYS A 144 13.04 -17.00 9.50
N LEU A 145 12.54 -16.66 8.32
CA LEU A 145 12.39 -15.29 7.87
C LEU A 145 10.91 -14.90 7.89
N LYS A 146 10.69 -13.63 8.21
CA LYS A 146 9.40 -12.95 8.08
C LYS A 146 9.57 -11.72 7.21
N VAL A 147 8.49 -11.36 6.51
CA VAL A 147 8.37 -10.12 5.78
C VAL A 147 7.26 -9.30 6.40
N ARG A 148 7.47 -8.00 6.54
CA ARG A 148 6.42 -7.06 6.89
C ARG A 148 6.37 -5.92 5.89
N ALA A 149 5.16 -5.41 5.67
CA ALA A 149 4.92 -4.29 4.79
C ALA A 149 4.00 -3.27 5.43
N LYS A 150 4.21 -2.00 5.11
CA LYS A 150 3.29 -0.90 5.38
C LYS A 150 3.24 0.03 4.17
N ALA A 151 2.15 0.77 4.04
CA ALA A 151 2.01 1.83 3.06
C ALA A 151 1.95 3.19 3.78
N ASP A 152 2.71 4.14 3.26
CA ASP A 152 2.63 5.55 3.62
C ASP A 152 1.91 6.27 2.46
N LEU A 153 0.73 6.80 2.72
CA LEU A 153 -0.06 7.52 1.74
C LEU A 153 0.41 8.97 1.72
N SER A 154 0.91 9.41 0.57
CA SER A 154 1.40 10.76 0.41
C SER A 154 0.27 11.77 0.61
N ARG A 155 0.61 12.80 1.35
CA ARG A 155 -0.23 13.95 1.67
C ARG A 155 -0.58 14.73 0.42
N GLY A 156 -1.86 14.93 0.16
CA GLY A 156 -2.28 16.10 -0.56
C GLY A 156 -1.92 17.34 0.28
N TRP A 157 -1.36 18.37 -0.34
CA TRP A 157 -1.10 19.68 0.27
C TRP A 157 -2.42 20.41 0.54
N LEU A 158 -3.26 19.88 1.43
CA LEU A 158 -4.41 20.59 1.94
C LEU A 158 -3.99 21.32 3.22
N LEU A 159 -3.68 22.61 3.09
CA LEU A 159 -3.21 23.48 4.13
C LEU A 159 -1.73 23.29 4.51
N TYR A 160 -0.94 24.28 4.21
CA TYR A 160 0.52 24.44 4.39
C TYR A 160 1.07 24.14 5.80
N PHE A 161 0.25 23.70 6.77
CA PHE A 161 0.65 23.69 8.17
C PHE A 161 0.37 22.41 8.97
N ILE A 162 -0.35 21.42 8.44
CA ILE A 162 -0.62 20.20 9.21
C ILE A 162 -0.21 18.96 8.40
N PRO A 163 0.91 18.32 8.77
CA PRO A 163 1.29 17.04 8.19
C PRO A 163 0.42 15.91 8.77
N TRP A 164 -0.52 15.41 8.00
CA TRP A 164 -1.25 14.19 8.35
C TRP A 164 -0.52 13.01 7.71
N ASP A 165 0.26 12.28 8.52
CA ASP A 165 0.85 11.01 8.13
C ASP A 165 -0.24 9.95 8.15
N MET A 166 -0.80 9.63 6.98
CA MET A 166 -1.64 8.46 6.84
C MET A 166 -0.75 7.29 6.46
N SER A 167 -0.36 6.52 7.45
CA SER A 167 0.33 5.26 7.22
C SER A 167 -0.55 4.10 7.68
N THR A 168 -0.47 2.98 6.97
CA THR A 168 -1.13 1.75 7.40
C THR A 168 -0.39 1.13 8.58
N ARG A 169 -1.07 0.26 9.32
CA ARG A 169 -0.38 -0.63 10.27
C ARG A 169 0.51 -1.61 9.51
N TRP A 170 1.59 -2.07 10.17
CA TRP A 170 2.41 -3.15 9.64
C TRP A 170 1.61 -4.44 9.49
N ARG A 171 1.72 -5.05 8.32
CA ARG A 171 1.23 -6.41 8.07
C ARG A 171 2.42 -7.33 7.95
N GLU A 172 2.38 -8.51 8.60
CA GLU A 172 3.47 -9.47 8.61
C GLU A 172 3.05 -10.81 8.03
N THR A 173 4.00 -11.51 7.41
CA THR A 173 3.86 -12.90 6.95
C THR A 173 5.18 -13.66 7.09
N ARG A 174 5.11 -14.98 7.14
CA ARG A 174 6.31 -15.82 7.06
C ARG A 174 6.70 -16.02 5.60
N VAL A 175 8.00 -16.14 5.35
CA VAL A 175 8.51 -16.51 4.02
C VAL A 175 8.28 -17.99 3.80
N ALA A 176 7.47 -18.34 2.80
CA ALA A 176 7.31 -19.72 2.35
C ALA A 176 8.54 -20.10 1.51
N GLY A 177 9.21 -21.19 1.86
CA GLY A 177 10.25 -21.77 1.02
C GLY A 177 9.61 -22.63 -0.06
N THR A 178 10.00 -22.46 -1.32
CA THR A 178 9.76 -23.47 -2.32
C THR A 178 10.79 -24.57 -2.07
N GLU A 179 10.38 -25.63 -1.41
CA GLU A 179 11.21 -26.83 -1.28
C GLU A 179 11.42 -27.36 -2.71
N GLN A 180 12.65 -27.25 -3.21
CA GLN A 180 13.02 -27.98 -4.40
C GLN A 180 12.95 -29.45 -4.02
N ALA A 181 11.97 -30.16 -4.53
CA ALA A 181 12.00 -31.63 -4.55
C ALA A 181 13.28 -32.03 -5.32
N GLN A 182 14.25 -32.52 -4.58
CA GLN A 182 15.38 -33.27 -5.12
C GLN A 182 14.93 -34.65 -5.54
#